data_4a71c1c891c66d170ccdf5ef7513d537
#
_entry.id   4a71c1c891c66d170ccdf5ef7513d537
#
_cell.length_a   1.000
_cell.length_b   1.000
_cell.length_c   1.000
_cell.angle_alpha   90.00
_cell.angle_beta   90.00
_cell.angle_gamma   90.00
#
_symmetry.space_group_name_H-M   'P 1'
#
loop_
_entity.id
_entity.type
_entity.pdbx_description
1 polymer ?
#
loop_
_entity_poly.entity_id
_entity_poly.type
_entity_poly.pdbx_seq_one_letter_code
_entity_poly.pdbx_strand_id
1 'polypeptide(L)'
;NQKRLALKEENYPRCIVRECCCMNPYKMVIAVANQKGGCAKTTTAVNLAAALAKGSKKQGLPPSKVLLIDLDPQGNCATSFGVEKKKVKKTAYDLLANESGEDLPLMDEYLIPPKQLTESMQEAWSMRNGGKKAPTNLSVGNLWLLPSDIHLSGAEIELSHKIGRETRLREALAPIIDNFDHIIIDTPPSLGLLSINAMCAANWVMVPVQAEYYALEGFSMLMNSIKMIQRRINRNLKIFGIAMTMVDARSKLSRHVCDQVNSKMPKKLFKTTIRRLVKVAEAPWSGAPTVLLNKPTNSGAGAGSLEYWTLAKEYHHRVLAMRREFGVNEQPRLLLERKNRM
;
A
#
# COMPACT_ATOMS: atom_id res chain seq x y z
N ASN A 1 29.62 -45.17 -28.27
CA ASN A 1 28.21 -45.56 -28.36
C ASN A 1 27.41 -44.87 -27.23
N GLN A 2 26.98 -43.67 -27.56
CA GLN A 2 26.04 -42.90 -26.76
C GLN A 2 24.62 -43.32 -27.14
N LYS A 3 23.89 -44.00 -26.28
CA LYS A 3 22.42 -44.13 -26.35
C LYS A 3 21.78 -43.06 -25.45
N ARG A 4 21.25 -42.04 -26.06
CA ARG A 4 20.31 -41.09 -25.45
C ARG A 4 19.06 -41.86 -24.99
N LEU A 5 18.81 -41.89 -23.69
CA LEU A 5 17.53 -42.25 -23.14
C LEU A 5 16.59 -41.05 -23.31
N ALA A 6 15.71 -41.12 -24.28
CA ALA A 6 14.56 -40.23 -24.41
C ALA A 6 13.52 -40.68 -23.38
N LEU A 7 13.42 -39.98 -22.28
CA LEU A 7 12.27 -40.06 -21.37
C LEU A 7 11.07 -39.42 -22.04
N LYS A 8 10.06 -40.24 -22.31
CA LYS A 8 8.75 -39.82 -22.80
C LYS A 8 8.17 -38.80 -21.82
N GLU A 9 7.89 -37.61 -22.33
CA GLU A 9 7.04 -36.62 -21.68
C GLU A 9 5.61 -37.15 -21.66
N GLU A 10 5.26 -37.86 -20.61
CA GLU A 10 3.86 -38.22 -20.32
C GLU A 10 3.15 -36.96 -19.81
N ASN A 11 2.00 -36.70 -20.46
CA ASN A 11 0.99 -35.71 -20.25
C ASN A 11 0.67 -35.44 -18.77
N TYR A 12 1.44 -34.54 -18.16
CA TYR A 12 0.92 -33.73 -17.07
C TYR A 12 0.27 -32.48 -17.70
N PRO A 13 -0.96 -32.11 -17.30
CA PRO A 13 -1.54 -30.86 -17.77
C PRO A 13 -0.53 -29.75 -17.44
N ARG A 14 -0.05 -29.05 -18.47
CA ARG A 14 0.86 -27.91 -18.33
C ARG A 14 0.21 -26.97 -17.32
N CYS A 15 0.77 -26.99 -16.13
CA CYS A 15 0.25 -26.31 -14.98
C CYS A 15 0.11 -24.83 -15.37
N ILE A 16 -1.11 -24.31 -15.28
CA ILE A 16 -1.51 -22.90 -15.30
C ILE A 16 -0.60 -22.03 -14.38
N VAL A 17 0.14 -22.68 -13.49
CA VAL A 17 1.13 -22.09 -12.56
C VAL A 17 2.33 -21.40 -13.26
N ARG A 18 2.66 -21.69 -14.54
CA ARG A 18 3.83 -21.07 -15.19
C ARG A 18 3.62 -19.63 -15.68
N GLU A 19 2.41 -19.24 -16.04
CA GLU A 19 2.12 -17.86 -16.45
C GLU A 19 1.72 -16.95 -15.27
N CYS A 20 1.15 -17.52 -14.21
CA CYS A 20 0.75 -16.78 -13.01
C CYS A 20 1.94 -16.36 -12.10
N CYS A 21 3.15 -16.93 -12.30
CA CYS A 21 4.33 -16.60 -11.50
C CYS A 21 5.09 -15.35 -11.95
N CYS A 22 4.75 -14.78 -13.10
CA CYS A 22 5.45 -13.62 -13.66
C CYS A 22 4.64 -12.34 -13.49
N MET A 23 4.30 -11.97 -12.24
CA MET A 23 3.95 -10.56 -12.03
C MET A 23 5.11 -9.73 -12.55
N ASN A 24 4.79 -8.81 -13.46
CA ASN A 24 5.78 -7.90 -14.03
C ASN A 24 6.58 -7.27 -12.86
N PRO A 25 7.88 -7.57 -12.70
CA PRO A 25 8.68 -7.10 -11.57
C PRO A 25 8.78 -5.58 -11.51
N TYR A 26 8.34 -4.90 -12.55
CA TYR A 26 8.34 -3.44 -12.66
C TYR A 26 7.04 -2.79 -12.17
N LYS A 27 6.00 -3.58 -11.92
CA LYS A 27 4.76 -3.08 -11.33
C LYS A 27 4.99 -2.76 -9.85
N MET A 28 4.47 -1.63 -9.44
CA MET A 28 4.61 -1.14 -8.07
C MET A 28 3.43 -1.61 -7.22
N VAL A 29 3.44 -2.90 -6.88
CA VAL A 29 2.51 -3.46 -5.87
C VAL A 29 3.26 -3.57 -4.55
N ILE A 30 2.86 -2.78 -3.57
CA ILE A 30 3.57 -2.62 -2.29
C ILE A 30 2.67 -2.98 -1.13
N ALA A 31 3.08 -3.95 -0.33
CA ALA A 31 2.49 -4.21 0.97
C ALA A 31 3.14 -3.31 2.04
N VAL A 32 2.34 -2.57 2.78
CA VAL A 32 2.78 -1.79 3.94
C VAL A 32 2.58 -2.66 5.17
N ALA A 33 3.64 -3.28 5.66
CA ALA A 33 3.57 -4.34 6.66
C ALA A 33 4.49 -4.11 7.86
N ASN A 34 3.96 -4.38 9.05
CA ASN A 34 4.69 -4.53 10.30
C ASN A 34 3.81 -5.28 11.30
N GLN A 35 4.41 -6.19 12.08
CA GLN A 35 3.68 -6.96 13.12
C GLN A 35 3.27 -6.09 14.31
N LYS A 36 3.98 -5.00 14.56
CA LYS A 36 3.66 -4.09 15.67
C LYS A 36 2.41 -3.29 15.35
N GLY A 37 1.41 -3.35 16.23
CA GLY A 37 0.28 -2.42 16.21
C GLY A 37 0.72 -0.98 16.47
N GLY A 38 0.02 0.00 15.92
CA GLY A 38 0.27 1.42 16.19
C GLY A 38 1.55 2.00 15.57
N CYS A 39 2.27 1.29 14.69
CA CYS A 39 3.47 1.81 14.03
C CYS A 39 3.19 2.66 12.78
N ALA A 40 1.98 3.16 12.62
CA ALA A 40 1.53 4.02 11.53
C ALA A 40 1.48 3.34 10.13
N LYS A 41 1.16 2.04 10.04
CA LYS A 41 0.97 1.33 8.75
C LYS A 41 -0.10 2.02 7.90
N THR A 42 -1.34 2.02 8.37
CA THR A 42 -2.49 2.63 7.70
C THR A 42 -2.25 4.11 7.40
N THR A 43 -1.72 4.86 8.38
CA THR A 43 -1.40 6.29 8.18
C THR A 43 -0.40 6.49 7.04
N THR A 44 0.62 5.63 6.96
CA THR A 44 1.64 5.68 5.90
C THR A 44 1.05 5.26 4.56
N ALA A 45 0.27 4.18 4.50
CA ALA A 45 -0.38 3.69 3.28
C ALA A 45 -1.32 4.77 2.70
N VAL A 46 -2.20 5.33 3.53
CA VAL A 46 -3.18 6.36 3.16
C VAL A 46 -2.51 7.64 2.66
N ASN A 47 -1.54 8.17 3.41
CA ASN A 47 -0.89 9.43 3.02
C ASN A 47 0.02 9.27 1.80
N LEU A 48 0.73 8.13 1.67
CA LEU A 48 1.53 7.81 0.49
C LEU A 48 0.64 7.68 -0.75
N ALA A 49 -0.46 6.91 -0.65
CA ALA A 49 -1.42 6.74 -1.74
C ALA A 49 -2.03 8.08 -2.18
N ALA A 50 -2.50 8.89 -1.23
CA ALA A 50 -3.08 10.19 -1.50
C ALA A 50 -2.08 11.18 -2.14
N ALA A 51 -0.83 11.20 -1.67
CA ALA A 51 0.21 12.04 -2.23
C ALA A 51 0.57 11.65 -3.67
N LEU A 52 0.75 10.34 -3.93
CA LEU A 52 1.03 9.83 -5.28
C LEU A 52 -0.12 10.09 -6.25
N ALA A 53 -1.36 9.85 -5.82
CA ALA A 53 -2.54 10.05 -6.66
C ALA A 53 -2.81 11.53 -6.98
N LYS A 54 -2.64 12.41 -6.01
CA LYS A 54 -2.84 13.86 -6.17
C LYS A 54 -1.72 14.49 -6.99
N GLY A 55 -0.49 14.06 -6.75
CA GLY A 55 0.69 14.72 -7.28
C GLY A 55 0.86 16.16 -6.77
N SER A 56 2.03 16.74 -6.98
CA SER A 56 2.31 18.13 -6.63
C SER A 56 3.45 18.68 -7.47
N LYS A 57 3.15 19.66 -8.33
CA LYS A 57 4.19 20.38 -9.11
C LYS A 57 5.24 20.98 -8.18
N LYS A 58 4.82 21.56 -7.03
CA LYS A 58 5.71 22.18 -6.05
C LYS A 58 6.69 21.19 -5.44
N GLN A 59 6.29 19.94 -5.28
CA GLN A 59 7.15 18.87 -4.75
C GLN A 59 7.88 18.09 -5.86
N GLY A 60 7.62 18.39 -7.14
CA GLY A 60 8.17 17.64 -8.26
C GLY A 60 7.64 16.20 -8.34
N LEU A 61 6.41 15.97 -7.87
CA LEU A 61 5.76 14.66 -7.87
C LEU A 61 4.61 14.67 -8.88
N PRO A 62 4.70 13.92 -10.00
CA PRO A 62 3.61 13.81 -10.96
C PRO A 62 2.43 13.02 -10.37
N PRO A 63 1.18 13.31 -10.76
CA PRO A 63 0.03 12.51 -10.37
C PRO A 63 0.10 11.12 -11.01
N SER A 64 -0.33 10.10 -10.28
CA SER A 64 -0.32 8.69 -10.68
C SER A 64 -1.70 8.05 -10.47
N LYS A 65 -2.03 6.99 -11.22
CA LYS A 65 -3.20 6.15 -10.94
C LYS A 65 -2.85 5.21 -9.79
N VAL A 66 -3.53 5.34 -8.66
CA VAL A 66 -3.22 4.59 -7.44
C VAL A 66 -4.44 3.78 -6.98
N LEU A 67 -4.23 2.51 -6.67
CA LEU A 67 -5.17 1.69 -5.94
C LEU A 67 -4.65 1.51 -4.50
N LEU A 68 -5.45 1.90 -3.52
CA LEU A 68 -5.24 1.59 -2.12
C LEU A 68 -6.14 0.41 -1.73
N ILE A 69 -5.57 -0.62 -1.14
CA ILE A 69 -6.27 -1.81 -0.67
C ILE A 69 -6.15 -1.86 0.85
N ASP A 70 -7.27 -1.95 1.53
CA ASP A 70 -7.34 -2.13 2.97
C ASP A 70 -7.56 -3.62 3.28
N LEU A 71 -6.62 -4.26 3.94
CA LEU A 71 -6.74 -5.64 4.45
C LEU A 71 -6.79 -5.69 5.99
N ASP A 72 -6.85 -4.53 6.65
CA ASP A 72 -7.08 -4.52 8.09
C ASP A 72 -8.60 -4.58 8.36
N PRO A 73 -9.11 -5.58 9.12
CA PRO A 73 -10.51 -5.67 9.49
C PRO A 73 -11.08 -4.42 10.17
N GLN A 74 -10.21 -3.57 10.71
CA GLN A 74 -10.62 -2.30 11.30
C GLN A 74 -11.12 -1.28 10.27
N GLY A 75 -10.82 -1.43 8.97
CA GLY A 75 -11.32 -0.58 7.88
C GLY A 75 -10.93 0.89 8.02
N ASN A 76 -9.72 1.16 8.50
CA ASN A 76 -9.28 2.52 8.82
C ASN A 76 -8.93 3.35 7.59
N CYS A 77 -8.64 2.72 6.44
CA CYS A 77 -8.44 3.44 5.18
C CYS A 77 -9.72 4.18 4.77
N ALA A 78 -10.88 3.50 4.79
CA ALA A 78 -12.17 4.12 4.48
C ALA A 78 -12.47 5.31 5.40
N THR A 79 -12.28 5.15 6.72
CA THR A 79 -12.44 6.22 7.70
C THR A 79 -11.54 7.41 7.41
N SER A 80 -10.30 7.17 6.96
CA SER A 80 -9.33 8.22 6.63
C SER A 80 -9.74 9.08 5.43
N PHE A 81 -10.67 8.62 4.61
CA PHE A 81 -11.26 9.37 3.49
C PHE A 81 -12.72 9.78 3.75
N GLY A 82 -13.17 9.75 4.99
CA GLY A 82 -14.52 10.15 5.37
C GLY A 82 -15.62 9.23 4.85
N VAL A 83 -15.27 8.05 4.37
CA VAL A 83 -16.24 7.06 3.88
C VAL A 83 -16.97 6.43 5.05
N GLU A 84 -18.29 6.49 5.03
CA GLU A 84 -19.14 5.79 5.99
C GLU A 84 -19.16 4.28 5.70
N LYS A 85 -18.59 3.48 6.60
CA LYS A 85 -18.49 2.02 6.42
C LYS A 85 -19.83 1.36 6.10
N LYS A 86 -20.94 1.87 6.65
CA LYS A 86 -22.29 1.35 6.40
C LYS A 86 -22.79 1.53 4.96
N LYS A 87 -22.19 2.44 4.19
CA LYS A 87 -22.53 2.68 2.78
C LYS A 87 -21.70 1.85 1.80
N VAL A 88 -20.71 1.13 2.30
CA VAL A 88 -19.86 0.24 1.50
C VAL A 88 -20.61 -1.05 1.22
N LYS A 89 -20.75 -1.43 -0.07
CA LYS A 89 -21.52 -2.61 -0.50
C LYS A 89 -20.64 -3.87 -0.60
N LYS A 90 -19.44 -3.72 -1.12
CA LYS A 90 -18.47 -4.79 -1.33
C LYS A 90 -17.12 -4.39 -0.74
N THR A 91 -16.45 -5.33 -0.12
CA THR A 91 -15.20 -5.11 0.60
C THR A 91 -14.12 -6.13 0.20
N ALA A 92 -12.93 -5.99 0.75
CA ALA A 92 -11.88 -6.98 0.60
C ALA A 92 -12.30 -8.37 1.12
N TYR A 93 -13.23 -8.44 2.08
CA TYR A 93 -13.81 -9.72 2.53
C TYR A 93 -14.53 -10.42 1.39
N ASP A 94 -15.50 -9.75 0.74
CA ASP A 94 -16.26 -10.31 -0.37
C ASP A 94 -15.35 -10.77 -1.51
N LEU A 95 -14.27 -10.01 -1.76
CA LEU A 95 -13.29 -10.35 -2.79
C LEU A 95 -12.53 -11.63 -2.46
N LEU A 96 -12.04 -11.76 -1.23
CA LEU A 96 -11.27 -12.93 -0.80
C LEU A 96 -12.14 -14.17 -0.59
N ALA A 97 -13.39 -14.00 -0.19
CA ALA A 97 -14.34 -15.08 0.03
C ALA A 97 -14.91 -15.64 -1.28
N ASN A 98 -14.88 -14.87 -2.38
CA ASN A 98 -15.46 -15.29 -3.66
C ASN A 98 -14.77 -16.54 -4.22
N GLU A 99 -15.56 -17.56 -4.57
CA GLU A 99 -15.12 -18.87 -5.06
C GLU A 99 -15.34 -19.07 -6.56
N SER A 100 -16.11 -18.19 -7.20
CA SER A 100 -16.68 -18.48 -8.51
C SER A 100 -15.67 -18.58 -9.65
N GLY A 101 -14.42 -18.13 -9.47
CA GLY A 101 -13.43 -18.15 -10.56
C GLY A 101 -13.85 -17.35 -11.81
N GLU A 102 -15.00 -16.69 -11.73
CA GLU A 102 -15.53 -15.83 -12.79
C GLU A 102 -14.75 -14.49 -12.80
N ASP A 103 -14.70 -13.86 -13.96
CA ASP A 103 -14.14 -12.52 -14.10
C ASP A 103 -14.90 -11.55 -13.20
N LEU A 104 -14.27 -11.16 -12.09
CA LEU A 104 -14.84 -10.23 -11.13
C LEU A 104 -14.89 -8.83 -11.75
N PRO A 105 -16.03 -8.15 -11.76
CA PRO A 105 -16.14 -6.75 -12.16
C PRO A 105 -15.52 -5.82 -11.09
N LEU A 106 -14.25 -6.05 -10.81
CA LEU A 106 -13.51 -5.49 -9.68
C LEU A 106 -13.54 -3.96 -9.67
N MET A 107 -13.44 -3.35 -10.86
CA MET A 107 -13.38 -1.88 -10.94
C MET A 107 -14.71 -1.22 -10.57
N ASP A 108 -15.82 -1.83 -10.91
CA ASP A 108 -17.13 -1.18 -10.82
C ASP A 108 -17.86 -1.51 -9.51
N GLU A 109 -17.67 -2.73 -8.98
CA GLU A 109 -18.43 -3.17 -7.81
C GLU A 109 -17.65 -3.05 -6.49
N TYR A 110 -16.33 -3.32 -6.52
CA TYR A 110 -15.52 -3.42 -5.32
C TYR A 110 -14.73 -2.15 -5.01
N LEU A 111 -14.42 -1.35 -6.04
CA LEU A 111 -13.58 -0.18 -5.85
C LEU A 111 -14.40 1.09 -5.68
N ILE A 112 -14.13 1.83 -4.62
CA ILE A 112 -14.64 3.18 -4.45
C ILE A 112 -13.83 4.11 -5.37
N PRO A 113 -14.46 4.75 -6.37
CA PRO A 113 -13.75 5.58 -7.35
C PRO A 113 -13.36 6.95 -6.80
N PRO A 114 -12.42 7.67 -7.45
CA PRO A 114 -11.89 8.95 -6.99
C PRO A 114 -12.94 10.03 -6.75
N LYS A 115 -14.00 10.05 -7.55
CA LYS A 115 -15.11 11.00 -7.40
C LYS A 115 -15.82 10.79 -6.07
N GLN A 116 -16.24 9.57 -5.80
CA GLN A 116 -16.97 9.21 -4.58
C GLN A 116 -16.09 9.42 -3.32
N LEU A 117 -14.79 9.05 -3.38
CA LEU A 117 -13.85 9.33 -2.28
C LEU A 117 -13.73 10.83 -2.00
N THR A 118 -13.67 11.66 -3.05
CA THR A 118 -13.60 13.12 -2.92
C THR A 118 -14.86 13.67 -2.28
N GLU A 119 -16.03 13.23 -2.72
CA GLU A 119 -17.33 13.64 -2.18
C GLU A 119 -17.46 13.26 -0.71
N SER A 120 -17.19 12.00 -0.34
CA SER A 120 -17.22 11.53 1.06
C SER A 120 -16.28 12.34 1.96
N MET A 121 -15.06 12.63 1.50
CA MET A 121 -14.08 13.42 2.22
C MET A 121 -14.56 14.87 2.44
N GLN A 122 -15.16 15.50 1.41
CA GLN A 122 -15.69 16.86 1.49
C GLN A 122 -16.91 16.94 2.41
N GLU A 123 -17.81 15.95 2.36
CA GLU A 123 -18.96 15.84 3.26
C GLU A 123 -18.50 15.69 4.72
N ALA A 124 -17.59 14.76 4.98
CA ALA A 124 -17.05 14.55 6.32
C ALA A 124 -16.36 15.80 6.87
N TRP A 125 -15.61 16.51 6.04
CA TRP A 125 -14.97 17.76 6.40
C TRP A 125 -16.02 18.84 6.72
N SER A 126 -17.05 19.00 5.87
CA SER A 126 -18.14 19.97 6.07
C SER A 126 -18.87 19.74 7.37
N MET A 127 -19.28 18.50 7.67
CA MET A 127 -19.99 18.14 8.91
C MET A 127 -19.18 18.54 10.16
N ARG A 128 -17.86 18.34 10.14
CA ARG A 128 -16.97 18.63 11.28
C ARG A 128 -16.59 20.11 11.41
N ASN A 129 -16.84 20.87 10.38
CA ASN A 129 -16.56 22.32 10.36
C ASN A 129 -17.84 23.17 10.34
N GLY A 130 -18.92 22.70 10.96
CA GLY A 130 -20.15 23.45 11.14
C GLY A 130 -20.91 23.74 9.84
N GLY A 131 -20.91 22.81 8.89
CA GLY A 131 -21.60 22.95 7.60
C GLY A 131 -20.89 23.86 6.58
N LYS A 132 -19.67 24.30 6.86
CA LYS A 132 -18.89 25.11 5.91
C LYS A 132 -18.57 24.31 4.67
N LYS A 133 -18.56 24.96 3.51
CA LYS A 133 -18.14 24.33 2.26
C LYS A 133 -16.68 23.91 2.33
N ALA A 134 -16.41 22.65 1.97
CA ALA A 134 -15.05 22.13 1.92
C ALA A 134 -14.17 22.90 0.91
N PRO A 135 -12.87 23.04 1.18
CA PRO A 135 -11.96 23.67 0.22
C PRO A 135 -11.97 22.94 -1.12
N THR A 136 -11.99 23.68 -2.23
CA THR A 136 -12.03 23.12 -3.60
C THR A 136 -10.83 22.26 -3.95
N ASN A 137 -9.69 22.49 -3.29
CA ASN A 137 -8.48 21.70 -3.45
C ASN A 137 -8.49 20.39 -2.63
N LEU A 138 -9.51 20.17 -1.79
CA LEU A 138 -9.67 18.93 -1.03
C LEU A 138 -10.24 17.84 -1.97
N SER A 139 -9.35 17.15 -2.65
CA SER A 139 -9.66 16.05 -3.59
C SER A 139 -8.54 15.02 -3.58
N VAL A 140 -8.89 13.75 -3.83
CA VAL A 140 -7.95 12.63 -3.78
C VAL A 140 -7.13 12.43 -5.08
N GLY A 141 -7.42 13.18 -6.16
CA GLY A 141 -6.78 12.93 -7.45
C GLY A 141 -7.24 11.61 -8.08
N ASN A 142 -6.29 10.80 -8.56
CA ASN A 142 -6.55 9.52 -9.22
C ASN A 142 -6.39 8.34 -8.24
N LEU A 143 -7.15 8.34 -7.15
CA LEU A 143 -7.11 7.31 -6.11
C LEU A 143 -8.39 6.49 -6.09
N TRP A 144 -8.24 5.17 -6.21
CA TRP A 144 -9.28 4.17 -5.95
C TRP A 144 -9.01 3.48 -4.61
N LEU A 145 -10.05 3.08 -3.92
CA LEU A 145 -9.98 2.34 -2.66
C LEU A 145 -10.76 1.04 -2.75
N LEU A 146 -10.09 -0.09 -2.45
CA LEU A 146 -10.75 -1.33 -2.05
C LEU A 146 -10.89 -1.28 -0.51
N PRO A 147 -12.09 -1.07 0.02
CA PRO A 147 -12.30 -0.93 1.46
C PRO A 147 -12.31 -2.29 2.16
N SER A 148 -12.15 -2.26 3.46
CA SER A 148 -12.27 -3.40 4.38
C SER A 148 -13.41 -3.18 5.38
N ASP A 149 -13.84 -4.27 5.99
CA ASP A 149 -14.76 -4.26 7.11
C ASP A 149 -14.44 -5.36 8.14
N ILE A 150 -15.24 -5.41 9.22
CA ILE A 150 -15.03 -6.34 10.34
C ILE A 150 -15.19 -7.81 9.94
N HIS A 151 -15.97 -8.11 8.88
CA HIS A 151 -16.16 -9.49 8.40
C HIS A 151 -14.85 -10.10 7.91
N LEU A 152 -13.89 -9.27 7.50
CA LEU A 152 -12.56 -9.73 7.10
C LEU A 152 -11.81 -10.48 8.23
N SER A 153 -12.17 -10.25 9.50
CA SER A 153 -11.64 -11.05 10.63
C SER A 153 -12.07 -12.52 10.53
N GLY A 154 -13.29 -12.79 10.02
CA GLY A 154 -13.80 -14.14 9.81
C GLY A 154 -13.16 -14.85 8.62
N ALA A 155 -12.69 -14.09 7.63
CA ALA A 155 -12.07 -14.64 6.43
C ALA A 155 -10.87 -15.53 6.72
N GLU A 156 -10.06 -15.24 7.75
CA GLU A 156 -8.93 -16.10 8.13
C GLU A 156 -9.37 -17.51 8.52
N ILE A 157 -10.53 -17.65 9.19
CA ILE A 157 -11.10 -18.94 9.59
C ILE A 157 -11.72 -19.63 8.37
N GLU A 158 -12.56 -18.93 7.61
CA GLU A 158 -13.27 -19.47 6.45
C GLU A 158 -12.31 -19.95 5.36
N LEU A 159 -11.26 -19.18 5.11
CA LEU A 159 -10.26 -19.50 4.09
C LEU A 159 -9.25 -20.56 4.57
N SER A 160 -9.18 -20.87 5.87
CA SER A 160 -8.14 -21.76 6.43
C SER A 160 -8.07 -23.14 5.77
N HIS A 161 -9.19 -23.65 5.28
CA HIS A 161 -9.31 -24.96 4.63
C HIS A 161 -9.29 -24.92 3.09
N LYS A 162 -9.18 -23.71 2.51
CA LYS A 162 -9.28 -23.56 1.05
C LYS A 162 -7.91 -23.64 0.39
N ILE A 163 -7.86 -24.33 -0.74
CA ILE A 163 -6.65 -24.41 -1.59
C ILE A 163 -6.41 -23.03 -2.21
N GLY A 164 -5.13 -22.61 -2.28
CA GLY A 164 -4.78 -21.31 -2.86
C GLY A 164 -5.13 -20.10 -1.99
N ARG A 165 -5.52 -20.31 -0.73
CA ARG A 165 -5.90 -19.24 0.20
C ARG A 165 -4.89 -18.11 0.33
N GLU A 166 -3.61 -18.41 0.15
CA GLU A 166 -2.52 -17.43 0.25
C GLU A 166 -2.38 -16.53 -0.99
N THR A 167 -3.00 -16.91 -2.11
CA THR A 167 -2.83 -16.25 -3.42
C THR A 167 -4.08 -15.55 -3.94
N ARG A 168 -5.19 -15.62 -3.20
CA ARG A 168 -6.50 -15.08 -3.62
C ARG A 168 -6.46 -13.62 -4.03
N LEU A 169 -5.82 -12.77 -3.22
CA LEU A 169 -5.67 -11.35 -3.57
C LEU A 169 -4.86 -11.16 -4.86
N ARG A 170 -3.79 -11.94 -5.05
CA ARG A 170 -2.97 -11.86 -6.27
C ARG A 170 -3.79 -12.24 -7.51
N GLU A 171 -4.58 -13.30 -7.42
CA GLU A 171 -5.45 -13.77 -8.51
C GLU A 171 -6.52 -12.75 -8.83
N ALA A 172 -7.20 -12.21 -7.82
CA ALA A 172 -8.20 -11.16 -7.98
C ALA A 172 -7.64 -9.86 -8.60
N LEU A 173 -6.38 -9.51 -8.32
CA LEU A 173 -5.77 -8.30 -8.87
C LEU A 173 -5.22 -8.49 -10.29
N ALA A 174 -4.98 -9.72 -10.73
CA ALA A 174 -4.34 -9.99 -12.03
C ALA A 174 -5.02 -9.28 -13.21
N PRO A 175 -6.35 -9.26 -13.36
CA PRO A 175 -7.01 -8.61 -14.50
C PRO A 175 -6.92 -7.08 -14.48
N ILE A 176 -6.70 -6.45 -13.33
CA ILE A 176 -6.73 -4.99 -13.18
C ILE A 176 -5.37 -4.36 -12.87
N ILE A 177 -4.34 -5.15 -12.60
CA ILE A 177 -3.02 -4.67 -12.15
C ILE A 177 -2.41 -3.65 -13.13
N ASP A 178 -2.69 -3.79 -14.42
CA ASP A 178 -2.16 -2.92 -15.47
C ASP A 178 -2.88 -1.56 -15.55
N ASN A 179 -4.02 -1.42 -14.91
CA ASN A 179 -4.77 -0.17 -14.87
C ASN A 179 -4.16 0.87 -13.91
N PHE A 180 -3.24 0.45 -13.02
CA PHE A 180 -2.68 1.30 -11.99
C PHE A 180 -1.16 1.44 -12.13
N ASP A 181 -0.64 2.62 -11.81
CA ASP A 181 0.80 2.90 -11.69
C ASP A 181 1.36 2.35 -10.38
N HIS A 182 0.55 2.44 -9.32
CA HIS A 182 0.88 1.95 -7.97
C HIS A 182 -0.33 1.25 -7.35
N ILE A 183 -0.09 0.12 -6.70
CA ILE A 183 -1.04 -0.56 -5.82
C ILE A 183 -0.40 -0.60 -4.43
N ILE A 184 -1.07 -0.03 -3.44
CA ILE A 184 -0.61 0.03 -2.04
C ILE A 184 -1.57 -0.80 -1.21
N ILE A 185 -1.05 -1.78 -0.47
CA ILE A 185 -1.84 -2.70 0.33
C ILE A 185 -1.53 -2.44 1.81
N ASP A 186 -2.50 -1.94 2.55
CA ASP A 186 -2.42 -1.82 4.01
C ASP A 186 -2.71 -3.17 4.67
N THR A 187 -1.95 -3.53 5.70
CA THR A 187 -2.06 -4.84 6.34
C THR A 187 -2.39 -4.73 7.83
N PRO A 188 -3.08 -5.74 8.41
CA PRO A 188 -3.30 -5.81 9.84
C PRO A 188 -1.99 -5.94 10.63
N PRO A 189 -2.01 -5.75 11.96
CA PRO A 189 -0.83 -5.88 12.82
C PRO A 189 -0.46 -7.34 13.14
N SER A 190 -0.94 -8.30 12.36
CA SER A 190 -0.67 -9.73 12.49
C SER A 190 0.04 -10.27 11.25
N LEU A 191 0.73 -11.40 11.38
CA LEU A 191 1.24 -12.20 10.25
C LEU A 191 0.30 -13.36 9.91
N GLY A 192 -1.00 -13.11 9.99
CA GLY A 192 -2.03 -14.05 9.58
C GLY A 192 -2.19 -14.14 8.06
N LEU A 193 -3.23 -14.85 7.63
CA LEU A 193 -3.52 -15.12 6.23
C LEU A 193 -3.69 -13.84 5.40
N LEU A 194 -4.26 -12.78 5.97
CA LEU A 194 -4.44 -11.50 5.29
C LEU A 194 -3.10 -10.83 4.93
N SER A 195 -2.17 -10.80 5.89
CA SER A 195 -0.81 -10.28 5.65
C SER A 195 -0.03 -11.14 4.66
N ILE A 196 -0.24 -12.45 4.67
CA ILE A 196 0.35 -13.36 3.69
C ILE A 196 -0.23 -13.07 2.29
N ASN A 197 -1.55 -12.90 2.15
CA ASN A 197 -2.18 -12.50 0.87
C ASN A 197 -1.60 -11.18 0.35
N ALA A 198 -1.45 -10.16 1.21
CA ALA A 198 -0.82 -8.91 0.83
C ALA A 198 0.59 -9.10 0.26
N MET A 199 1.43 -9.88 0.96
CA MET A 199 2.82 -10.13 0.54
C MET A 199 2.92 -11.10 -0.65
N CYS A 200 1.93 -11.96 -0.87
CA CYS A 200 1.85 -12.82 -2.07
C CYS A 200 1.45 -12.00 -3.31
N ALA A 201 0.58 -11.02 -3.15
CA ALA A 201 0.16 -10.11 -4.21
C ALA A 201 1.16 -8.99 -4.50
N ALA A 202 2.09 -8.72 -3.59
CA ALA A 202 3.05 -7.63 -3.70
C ALA A 202 4.37 -8.05 -4.36
N ASN A 203 5.01 -7.10 -5.06
CA ASN A 203 6.41 -7.22 -5.48
C ASN A 203 7.35 -6.66 -4.39
N TRP A 204 6.83 -5.74 -3.59
CA TRP A 204 7.60 -4.95 -2.66
C TRP A 204 6.94 -4.87 -1.28
N VAL A 205 7.76 -4.79 -0.24
CA VAL A 205 7.32 -4.50 1.12
C VAL A 205 7.90 -3.17 1.57
N MET A 206 7.05 -2.27 2.01
CA MET A 206 7.42 -1.06 2.75
C MET A 206 7.17 -1.31 4.24
N VAL A 207 8.17 -1.05 5.07
CA VAL A 207 8.12 -1.35 6.51
C VAL A 207 8.15 -0.05 7.32
N PRO A 208 7.00 0.44 7.80
CA PRO A 208 6.96 1.50 8.80
C PRO A 208 7.49 0.95 10.13
N VAL A 209 8.48 1.62 10.73
CA VAL A 209 9.10 1.24 12.01
C VAL A 209 9.00 2.41 12.97
N GLN A 210 8.28 2.22 14.07
CA GLN A 210 8.19 3.20 15.12
C GLN A 210 9.53 3.29 15.87
N ALA A 211 10.02 4.52 16.15
CA ALA A 211 11.31 4.75 16.79
C ALA A 211 11.26 4.51 18.31
N GLU A 212 10.90 3.30 18.75
CA GLU A 212 10.79 2.85 20.14
C GLU A 212 11.58 1.57 20.41
N TYR A 213 11.89 1.27 21.67
CA TYR A 213 12.80 0.19 22.09
C TYR A 213 12.47 -1.18 21.50
N TYR A 214 11.21 -1.60 21.60
CA TYR A 214 10.77 -2.92 21.10
C TYR A 214 10.65 -3.02 19.57
N ALA A 215 10.90 -1.94 18.85
CA ALA A 215 10.81 -1.92 17.39
C ALA A 215 11.82 -2.85 16.71
N LEU A 216 12.99 -3.03 17.31
CA LEU A 216 14.09 -3.85 16.74
C LEU A 216 13.76 -5.35 16.78
N GLU A 217 13.08 -5.82 17.81
CA GLU A 217 12.65 -7.21 17.94
C GLU A 217 11.57 -7.52 16.91
N GLY A 218 10.49 -6.73 16.86
CA GLY A 218 9.42 -6.86 15.88
C GLY A 218 9.92 -6.74 14.44
N PHE A 219 10.92 -5.88 14.20
CA PHE A 219 11.57 -5.76 12.91
C PHE A 219 12.30 -7.06 12.51
N SER A 220 13.03 -7.69 13.42
CA SER A 220 13.73 -8.94 13.16
C SER A 220 12.76 -10.10 12.85
N MET A 221 11.66 -10.19 13.59
CA MET A 221 10.59 -11.16 13.35
C MET A 221 9.95 -10.97 11.96
N LEU A 222 9.63 -9.72 11.59
CA LEU A 222 9.09 -9.41 10.27
C LEU A 222 10.07 -9.80 9.15
N MET A 223 11.37 -9.52 9.31
CA MET A 223 12.39 -9.91 8.32
C MET A 223 12.44 -11.42 8.11
N ASN A 224 12.32 -12.21 9.16
CA ASN A 224 12.28 -13.67 9.06
C ASN A 224 11.02 -14.15 8.32
N SER A 225 9.88 -13.53 8.57
CA SER A 225 8.62 -13.85 7.90
C SER A 225 8.66 -13.49 6.41
N ILE A 226 9.20 -12.32 6.05
CA ILE A 226 9.42 -11.96 4.64
C ILE A 226 10.33 -12.98 3.96
N LYS A 227 11.44 -13.38 4.58
CA LYS A 227 12.33 -14.43 4.04
C LYS A 227 11.62 -15.77 3.85
N MET A 228 10.72 -16.16 4.76
CA MET A 228 9.93 -17.38 4.64
C MET A 228 8.98 -17.31 3.45
N ILE A 229 8.26 -16.20 3.29
CA ILE A 229 7.37 -15.96 2.14
C ILE A 229 8.17 -15.96 0.83
N GLN A 230 9.32 -15.28 0.78
CA GLN A 230 10.22 -15.30 -0.39
C GLN A 230 10.63 -16.71 -0.81
N ARG A 231 10.93 -17.57 0.16
CA ARG A 231 11.39 -18.94 -0.13
C ARG A 231 10.28 -19.87 -0.57
N ARG A 232 9.07 -19.71 -0.02
CA ARG A 232 8.00 -20.71 -0.17
C ARG A 232 6.89 -20.32 -1.12
N ILE A 233 6.57 -18.99 -1.24
CA ILE A 233 5.35 -18.55 -1.91
C ILE A 233 5.64 -17.50 -2.98
N ASN A 234 6.39 -16.43 -2.66
CA ASN A 234 6.64 -15.31 -3.58
C ASN A 234 8.13 -14.98 -3.66
N ARG A 235 8.85 -15.66 -4.53
CA ARG A 235 10.32 -15.47 -4.73
C ARG A 235 10.70 -14.07 -5.20
N ASN A 236 9.76 -13.35 -5.80
CA ASN A 236 9.98 -12.01 -6.35
C ASN A 236 9.77 -10.89 -5.31
N LEU A 237 9.22 -11.20 -4.13
CA LEU A 237 9.01 -10.24 -3.07
C LEU A 237 10.34 -9.64 -2.61
N LYS A 238 10.42 -8.32 -2.54
CA LYS A 238 11.63 -7.60 -2.08
C LYS A 238 11.27 -6.50 -1.09
N ILE A 239 12.20 -6.14 -0.23
CA ILE A 239 12.05 -4.97 0.65
C ILE A 239 12.30 -3.72 -0.19
N PHE A 240 11.29 -2.88 -0.34
CA PHE A 240 11.39 -1.59 -1.00
C PHE A 240 12.10 -0.57 -0.13
N GLY A 241 11.66 -0.45 1.12
CA GLY A 241 12.25 0.48 2.05
C GLY A 241 11.66 0.40 3.45
N ILE A 242 12.37 1.01 4.39
CA ILE A 242 12.00 1.12 5.80
C ILE A 242 11.77 2.60 6.10
N ALA A 243 10.59 2.95 6.60
CA ALA A 243 10.23 4.31 6.98
C ALA A 243 10.21 4.43 8.50
N MET A 244 11.07 5.28 9.07
CA MET A 244 11.01 5.56 10.50
C MET A 244 9.83 6.47 10.79
N THR A 245 8.96 6.03 11.70
CA THR A 245 7.73 6.72 12.08
C THR A 245 7.74 7.10 13.55
N MET A 246 6.92 8.10 13.91
CA MET A 246 6.79 8.59 15.29
C MET A 246 8.13 8.94 15.94
N VAL A 247 9.06 9.47 15.15
CA VAL A 247 10.38 9.86 15.60
C VAL A 247 10.27 11.09 16.53
N ASP A 248 10.87 11.02 17.71
CA ASP A 248 11.13 12.19 18.56
C ASP A 248 12.63 12.51 18.51
N ALA A 249 12.96 13.59 17.81
CA ALA A 249 14.37 14.02 17.64
C ALA A 249 15.06 14.39 18.97
N ARG A 250 14.29 14.70 20.03
CA ARG A 250 14.82 15.03 21.37
C ARG A 250 15.19 13.78 22.16
N SER A 251 14.57 12.62 21.83
CA SER A 251 14.80 11.37 22.52
C SER A 251 16.10 10.70 22.07
N LYS A 252 17.00 10.43 23.01
CA LYS A 252 18.21 9.63 22.77
C LYS A 252 17.86 8.22 22.29
N LEU A 253 16.79 7.63 22.86
CA LEU A 253 16.31 6.30 22.47
C LEU A 253 15.84 6.28 21.02
N SER A 254 15.06 7.27 20.61
CA SER A 254 14.54 7.36 19.23
C SER A 254 15.69 7.44 18.22
N ARG A 255 16.72 8.23 18.50
CA ARG A 255 17.94 8.30 17.68
C ARG A 255 18.67 6.96 17.62
N HIS A 256 18.91 6.33 18.79
CA HIS A 256 19.56 5.03 18.86
C HIS A 256 18.83 3.96 18.01
N VAL A 257 17.50 3.90 18.07
CA VAL A 257 16.72 2.95 17.25
C VAL A 257 16.88 3.25 15.75
N CYS A 258 16.85 4.52 15.34
CA CYS A 258 17.13 4.92 13.96
C CYS A 258 18.51 4.47 13.49
N ASP A 259 19.54 4.67 14.30
CA ASP A 259 20.93 4.28 14.01
C ASP A 259 21.07 2.75 13.89
N GLN A 260 20.42 1.99 14.76
CA GLN A 260 20.41 0.53 14.71
C GLN A 260 19.73 -0.01 13.45
N VAL A 261 18.60 0.57 13.02
CA VAL A 261 17.95 0.20 11.77
C VAL A 261 18.83 0.57 10.58
N ASN A 262 19.43 1.74 10.61
CA ASN A 262 20.36 2.20 9.57
C ASN A 262 21.58 1.29 9.44
N SER A 263 22.18 0.87 10.54
CA SER A 263 23.34 -0.04 10.52
C SER A 263 23.01 -1.41 9.92
N LYS A 264 21.81 -1.93 10.18
CA LYS A 264 21.36 -3.25 9.64
C LYS A 264 20.98 -3.19 8.17
N MET A 265 20.36 -2.11 7.70
CA MET A 265 19.82 -1.99 6.33
C MET A 265 19.97 -0.58 5.73
N PRO A 266 21.20 -0.04 5.60
CA PRO A 266 21.43 1.36 5.23
C PRO A 266 20.85 1.72 3.85
N LYS A 267 20.92 0.81 2.89
CA LYS A 267 20.39 1.02 1.53
C LYS A 267 18.86 0.99 1.44
N LYS A 268 18.18 0.48 2.49
CA LYS A 268 16.71 0.35 2.51
C LYS A 268 16.04 1.42 3.36
N LEU A 269 16.74 2.04 4.29
CA LEU A 269 16.19 3.10 5.13
C LEU A 269 15.84 4.32 4.27
N PHE A 270 14.62 4.85 4.41
CA PHE A 270 14.26 6.15 3.87
C PHE A 270 15.00 7.25 4.63
N LYS A 271 15.48 8.27 3.91
CA LYS A 271 16.08 9.46 4.52
C LYS A 271 15.03 10.28 5.27
N THR A 272 13.81 10.25 4.74
CA THR A 272 12.67 10.93 5.33
C THR A 272 12.20 10.18 6.57
N THR A 273 12.05 10.89 7.68
CA THR A 273 11.47 10.40 8.94
C THR A 273 10.14 11.08 9.18
N ILE A 274 9.17 10.36 9.77
CA ILE A 274 7.88 10.90 10.17
C ILE A 274 7.88 11.12 11.67
N ARG A 275 7.75 12.37 12.11
CA ARG A 275 7.72 12.72 13.53
C ARG A 275 6.42 12.30 14.21
N ARG A 276 6.44 12.19 15.52
CA ARG A 276 5.22 12.04 16.33
C ARG A 276 4.49 13.39 16.38
N LEU A 277 3.40 13.50 15.64
CA LEU A 277 2.62 14.73 15.52
C LEU A 277 1.13 14.46 15.77
N VAL A 278 0.54 15.21 16.71
CA VAL A 278 -0.89 15.09 17.07
C VAL A 278 -1.78 15.30 15.84
N LYS A 279 -1.48 16.27 14.99
CA LYS A 279 -2.27 16.58 13.78
C LYS A 279 -2.29 15.44 12.76
N VAL A 280 -1.27 14.58 12.73
CA VAL A 280 -1.26 13.37 11.89
C VAL A 280 -2.21 12.32 12.48
N ALA A 281 -2.23 12.17 13.81
CA ALA A 281 -3.12 11.25 14.49
C ALA A 281 -4.60 11.69 14.43
N GLU A 282 -4.86 13.00 14.41
CA GLU A 282 -6.20 13.58 14.31
C GLU A 282 -6.76 13.58 12.87
N ALA A 283 -5.93 13.43 11.85
CA ALA A 283 -6.35 13.51 10.44
C ALA A 283 -7.49 12.55 10.08
N PRO A 284 -7.51 11.26 10.50
CA PRO A 284 -8.63 10.36 10.25
C PRO A 284 -9.95 10.86 10.84
N TRP A 285 -9.92 11.51 12.01
CA TRP A 285 -11.10 12.15 12.58
C TRP A 285 -11.62 13.28 11.68
N SER A 286 -10.75 14.00 10.99
CA SER A 286 -11.15 15.01 10.01
C SER A 286 -11.70 14.43 8.70
N GLY A 287 -11.61 13.11 8.50
CA GLY A 287 -12.08 12.42 7.30
C GLY A 287 -11.24 12.68 6.06
N ALA A 288 -9.98 13.13 6.23
CA ALA A 288 -9.07 13.30 5.09
C ALA A 288 -7.61 13.09 5.51
N PRO A 289 -6.77 12.54 4.63
CA PRO A 289 -5.34 12.38 4.88
C PRO A 289 -4.65 13.70 5.16
N THR A 290 -3.61 13.69 6.03
CA THR A 290 -2.91 14.92 6.41
C THR A 290 -2.27 15.65 5.23
N VAL A 291 -1.83 14.93 4.19
CA VAL A 291 -1.29 15.51 2.95
C VAL A 291 -2.31 16.34 2.17
N LEU A 292 -3.60 16.07 2.34
CA LEU A 292 -4.69 16.78 1.65
C LEU A 292 -5.31 17.87 2.54
N LEU A 293 -5.28 17.70 3.87
CA LEU A 293 -5.84 18.65 4.84
C LEU A 293 -4.99 19.89 5.02
N ASN A 294 -3.67 19.70 5.13
CA ASN A 294 -2.77 20.73 5.58
C ASN A 294 -1.80 21.15 4.48
N LYS A 295 -1.62 22.46 4.30
CA LYS A 295 -0.54 22.95 3.44
C LYS A 295 0.81 22.52 4.05
N PRO A 296 1.74 21.95 3.25
CA PRO A 296 3.04 21.51 3.76
C PRO A 296 3.87 22.69 4.27
N THR A 297 4.25 22.64 5.54
CA THR A 297 5.08 23.64 6.23
C THR A 297 6.07 22.95 7.18
N ASN A 298 7.15 23.62 7.57
CA ASN A 298 8.18 23.04 8.46
C ASN A 298 7.71 22.89 9.91
N SER A 299 6.63 23.53 10.32
CA SER A 299 6.12 23.55 11.68
C SER A 299 4.60 23.48 11.75
N GLY A 300 4.06 23.28 12.93
CA GLY A 300 2.63 23.24 13.20
C GLY A 300 1.88 22.11 12.48
N ALA A 301 0.65 22.35 12.11
CA ALA A 301 -0.23 21.36 11.46
C ALA A 301 0.28 20.87 10.10
N GLY A 302 1.06 21.69 9.41
CA GLY A 302 1.59 21.38 8.07
C GLY A 302 2.85 20.50 8.08
N ALA A 303 3.49 20.31 9.24
CA ALA A 303 4.74 19.56 9.33
C ALA A 303 4.56 18.09 8.93
N GLY A 304 3.53 17.42 9.42
CA GLY A 304 3.23 16.04 9.04
C GLY A 304 2.86 15.90 7.57
N SER A 305 2.16 16.91 7.02
CA SER A 305 1.88 16.97 5.57
C SER A 305 3.18 17.05 4.78
N LEU A 306 4.11 17.93 5.16
CA LEU A 306 5.41 18.06 4.48
C LEU A 306 6.22 16.75 4.53
N GLU A 307 6.25 16.09 5.69
CA GLU A 307 6.99 14.83 5.86
C GLU A 307 6.46 13.72 4.94
N TYR A 308 5.14 13.56 4.86
CA TYR A 308 4.54 12.57 3.97
C TYR A 308 4.69 12.94 2.49
N TRP A 309 4.64 14.23 2.12
CA TRP A 309 4.98 14.68 0.77
C TRP A 309 6.45 14.37 0.44
N THR A 310 7.36 14.59 1.37
CA THR A 310 8.78 14.29 1.21
C THR A 310 9.03 12.79 1.09
N LEU A 311 8.32 11.98 1.88
CA LEU A 311 8.36 10.53 1.79
C LEU A 311 7.87 10.03 0.42
N ALA A 312 6.75 10.59 -0.07
CA ALA A 312 6.21 10.25 -1.39
C ALA A 312 7.16 10.65 -2.53
N LYS A 313 7.84 11.78 -2.41
CA LYS A 313 8.88 12.20 -3.36
C LYS A 313 10.09 11.25 -3.33
N GLU A 314 10.59 10.89 -2.15
CA GLU A 314 11.69 9.94 -2.02
C GLU A 314 11.31 8.56 -2.57
N TYR A 315 10.09 8.10 -2.27
CA TYR A 315 9.51 6.89 -2.84
C TYR A 315 9.52 6.94 -4.38
N HIS A 316 9.01 8.02 -4.98
CA HIS A 316 8.97 8.19 -6.43
C HIS A 316 10.37 8.16 -7.05
N HIS A 317 11.35 8.83 -6.45
CA HIS A 317 12.73 8.80 -6.93
C HIS A 317 13.34 7.40 -6.87
N ARG A 318 13.05 6.61 -5.81
CA ARG A 318 13.49 5.21 -5.72
C ARG A 318 12.85 4.34 -6.81
N VAL A 319 11.57 4.57 -7.12
CA VAL A 319 10.88 3.88 -8.23
C VAL A 319 11.55 4.20 -9.57
N LEU A 320 11.84 5.47 -9.83
CA LEU A 320 12.52 5.89 -11.07
C LEU A 320 13.93 5.31 -11.17
N ALA A 321 14.71 5.31 -10.09
CA ALA A 321 16.05 4.72 -10.08
C ALA A 321 16.00 3.23 -10.38
N MET A 322 15.08 2.52 -9.75
CA MET A 322 14.87 1.10 -9.94
C MET A 322 14.46 0.78 -11.41
N ARG A 323 13.52 1.54 -12.00
CA ARG A 323 13.12 1.37 -13.40
C ARG A 323 14.29 1.55 -14.36
N ARG A 324 15.18 2.52 -14.09
CA ARG A 324 16.41 2.73 -14.89
C ARG A 324 17.38 1.55 -14.79
N GLU A 325 17.59 0.99 -13.60
CA GLU A 325 18.44 -0.19 -13.41
C GLU A 325 17.96 -1.39 -14.23
N PHE A 326 16.66 -1.47 -14.47
CA PHE A 326 16.05 -2.54 -15.28
C PHE A 326 15.82 -2.18 -16.75
N GLY A 327 16.28 -1.02 -17.21
CA GLY A 327 16.17 -0.60 -18.62
C GLY A 327 14.75 -0.22 -19.05
N VAL A 328 13.83 0.03 -18.11
CA VAL A 328 12.45 0.41 -18.41
C VAL A 328 12.33 1.92 -18.49
N ASN A 329 12.31 2.45 -19.72
CA ASN A 329 12.19 3.90 -20.00
C ASN A 329 10.72 4.38 -20.12
N GLU A 330 9.75 3.72 -19.55
CA GLU A 330 8.35 4.17 -19.61
C GLU A 330 8.09 5.40 -18.76
N GLN A 331 7.70 6.49 -19.44
CA GLN A 331 7.07 7.63 -18.80
C GLN A 331 5.67 7.22 -18.27
N PRO A 332 5.18 7.81 -17.16
CA PRO A 332 3.82 7.54 -16.67
C PRO A 332 2.78 7.74 -17.78
N ARG A 333 1.85 6.80 -17.95
CA ARG A 333 0.81 6.79 -19.02
C ARG A 333 0.03 8.11 -19.14
N LEU A 334 -0.15 8.85 -18.07
CA LEU A 334 -0.83 10.16 -18.08
C LEU A 334 -0.18 11.24 -18.97
N LEU A 335 1.09 11.10 -19.32
CA LEU A 335 1.77 12.00 -20.27
C LEU A 335 1.51 11.63 -21.73
N LEU A 336 1.22 10.36 -22.01
CA LEU A 336 0.90 9.88 -23.36
C LEU A 336 -0.53 10.24 -23.77
N GLU A 337 -1.51 10.19 -22.83
CA GLU A 337 -2.89 10.56 -23.12
C GLU A 337 -3.06 12.06 -23.44
N ARG A 338 -2.17 12.93 -22.95
CA ARG A 338 -2.14 14.35 -23.31
C ARG A 338 -1.57 14.64 -24.69
N LYS A 339 -0.64 13.79 -25.20
CA LYS A 339 -0.09 13.95 -26.56
C LYS A 339 -1.05 13.52 -27.66
N ASN A 340 -2.01 12.62 -27.34
CA ASN A 340 -3.01 12.13 -28.29
C ASN A 340 -4.30 13.00 -28.32
N ARG A 341 -4.36 14.09 -27.54
CA ARG A 341 -5.47 15.05 -27.54
C ARG A 341 -5.08 16.46 -28.03
N MET A 342 -3.90 16.62 -28.57
CA MET A 342 -3.47 17.75 -29.38
C MET A 342 -3.35 17.29 -30.85
#